data_3a45bcd8d01bd7c32c017284401be61d
#
_entry.id   3a45bcd8d01bd7c32c017284401be61d
#
_cell.length_a   1.000
_cell.length_b   1.000
_cell.length_c   1.000
_cell.angle_alpha   90.00
_cell.angle_beta   90.00
_cell.angle_gamma   90.00
#
_symmetry.space_group_name_H-M   'P 1'
#
loop_
_entity.id
_entity.type
_entity.pdbx_description
1 polymer ?
#
loop_
_entity_poly.entity_id
_entity_poly.type
_entity_poly.pdbx_seq_one_letter_code
_entity_poly.pdbx_strand_id
1 'polypeptide(L)'
;MPLMRAQRMVAFALVALALLPLGSTRCHAQAALLMEEPYGFFGTVNPTGHTAVYFERICAETPVKLRRCEPGELGAVISRYQGISGYDWGAIPLIPYLYSVENATQVPTQVDRETVKRLRLRYHEAHLLSLGANLPKGNAVRGGWEQLIGVAYERRIYAFRFETSEEQDDALVARLNKRANRSHFNLLYSNCADFARASLDFYFPGTFRRSIFPDAGMTTPKQITYKLVRYAHQHPGTQLTVFEIPQIPGYRRLSRSNKSVAESLITTGYAVPIAVANPYLAGGIFVDYLVRGRFHPMPKHPQILGPDTLTALTYPAAHGQNPDSASAQAPSAADADLLEIPSAATADSGLKELMTTHEQ
;
A
#
# COMPACT_ATOMS: atom_id res chain seq x y z
N MET A 1 -52.22 -46.39 8.52
CA MET A 1 -51.98 -45.04 7.99
C MET A 1 -50.98 -44.18 8.81
N PRO A 2 -50.60 -44.45 10.05
CA PRO A 2 -49.61 -43.61 10.75
C PRO A 2 -48.15 -43.81 10.31
N LEU A 3 -47.74 -45.04 9.88
CA LEU A 3 -46.35 -45.35 9.50
C LEU A 3 -45.88 -44.58 8.25
N MET A 4 -46.73 -44.35 7.26
CA MET A 4 -46.38 -43.62 6.04
C MET A 4 -46.16 -42.09 6.27
N ARG A 5 -46.79 -41.51 7.30
CA ARG A 5 -46.57 -40.11 7.70
C ARG A 5 -45.24 -39.94 8.41
N ALA A 6 -44.82 -40.86 9.25
CA ALA A 6 -43.55 -40.84 9.92
C ALA A 6 -42.37 -40.98 8.96
N GLN A 7 -42.44 -41.85 7.96
CA GLN A 7 -41.39 -42.01 6.92
C GLN A 7 -41.23 -40.74 6.03
N ARG A 8 -42.34 -40.04 5.70
CA ARG A 8 -42.27 -38.77 4.95
C ARG A 8 -41.66 -37.66 5.76
N MET A 9 -41.93 -37.58 7.08
CA MET A 9 -41.32 -36.55 7.95
C MET A 9 -39.84 -36.78 8.14
N VAL A 10 -39.37 -38.05 8.27
CA VAL A 10 -37.93 -38.36 8.37
C VAL A 10 -37.21 -38.07 7.07
N ALA A 11 -37.80 -38.36 5.90
CA ALA A 11 -37.23 -38.03 4.61
C ALA A 11 -37.13 -36.52 4.39
N PHE A 12 -38.11 -35.73 4.83
CA PHE A 12 -38.06 -34.26 4.76
C PHE A 12 -36.99 -33.67 5.71
N ALA A 13 -36.82 -34.22 6.90
CA ALA A 13 -35.79 -33.80 7.86
C ALA A 13 -34.36 -34.09 7.35
N LEU A 14 -34.15 -35.24 6.69
CA LEU A 14 -32.87 -35.59 6.09
C LEU A 14 -32.52 -34.73 4.87
N VAL A 15 -33.49 -34.35 4.04
CA VAL A 15 -33.29 -33.44 2.90
C VAL A 15 -33.04 -31.98 3.40
N ALA A 16 -33.72 -31.55 4.46
CA ALA A 16 -33.51 -30.24 5.06
C ALA A 16 -32.12 -30.16 5.73
N LEU A 17 -31.60 -31.23 6.32
CA LEU A 17 -30.25 -31.30 6.88
C LEU A 17 -29.14 -31.29 5.80
N ALA A 18 -29.41 -31.86 4.62
CA ALA A 18 -28.48 -31.83 3.48
C ALA A 18 -28.43 -30.47 2.76
N LEU A 19 -29.42 -29.62 2.99
CA LEU A 19 -29.50 -28.26 2.45
C LEU A 19 -28.97 -27.18 3.42
N LEU A 20 -28.44 -27.55 4.59
CA LEU A 20 -27.66 -26.61 5.38
C LEU A 20 -26.47 -26.20 4.51
N PRO A 21 -26.34 -24.90 4.17
CA PRO A 21 -25.15 -24.45 3.48
C PRO A 21 -23.98 -24.84 4.40
N LEU A 22 -23.14 -25.75 3.93
CA LEU A 22 -21.79 -25.91 4.46
C LEU A 22 -21.21 -24.51 4.35
N GLY A 23 -21.30 -23.73 5.41
CA GLY A 23 -20.69 -22.42 5.50
C GLY A 23 -19.22 -22.65 5.20
N SER A 24 -18.84 -22.45 3.93
CA SER A 24 -17.44 -22.37 3.58
C SER A 24 -16.89 -21.28 4.46
N THR A 25 -16.14 -21.67 5.48
CA THR A 25 -15.29 -20.76 6.23
C THR A 25 -14.40 -20.13 5.17
N ARG A 26 -14.78 -18.93 4.72
CA ARG A 26 -13.91 -18.15 3.85
C ARG A 26 -12.64 -17.94 4.65
N CYS A 27 -11.59 -18.65 4.31
CA CYS A 27 -10.28 -18.35 4.85
C CYS A 27 -9.97 -16.92 4.41
N HIS A 28 -10.00 -16.02 5.38
CA HIS A 28 -9.67 -14.62 5.17
C HIS A 28 -8.15 -14.50 5.06
N ALA A 29 -7.70 -13.85 4.02
CA ALA A 29 -6.33 -13.43 3.84
C ALA A 29 -6.31 -11.90 3.87
N GLN A 30 -5.14 -11.32 3.99
CA GLN A 30 -4.99 -9.87 4.05
C GLN A 30 -3.94 -9.37 3.08
N ALA A 31 -4.19 -8.19 2.56
CA ALA A 31 -3.22 -7.42 1.81
C ALA A 31 -3.19 -5.98 2.32
N ALA A 32 -2.13 -5.26 2.05
CA ALA A 32 -2.05 -3.85 2.39
C ALA A 32 -1.44 -3.03 1.24
N LEU A 33 -2.09 -1.93 0.92
CA LEU A 33 -1.47 -0.89 0.08
C LEU A 33 -0.50 -0.11 0.96
N LEU A 34 0.79 -0.14 0.63
CA LEU A 34 1.82 0.62 1.29
C LEU A 34 1.97 1.97 0.58
N MET A 35 1.67 3.05 1.27
CA MET A 35 1.93 4.41 0.82
C MET A 35 3.18 4.92 1.52
N GLU A 36 4.23 5.17 0.76
CA GLU A 36 5.56 5.51 1.24
C GLU A 36 5.84 6.98 1.00
N GLU A 37 6.27 7.69 2.04
CA GLU A 37 6.54 9.11 1.96
C GLU A 37 7.76 9.43 1.08
N PRO A 38 7.77 10.56 0.36
CA PRO A 38 8.94 11.03 -0.39
C PRO A 38 10.07 11.47 0.55
N TYR A 39 11.31 11.20 0.15
CA TYR A 39 12.49 11.51 0.94
C TYR A 39 13.64 12.08 0.09
N GLY A 40 14.59 12.71 0.76
CA GLY A 40 15.80 13.23 0.13
C GLY A 40 15.55 14.31 -0.92
N PHE A 41 16.56 14.57 -1.76
CA PHE A 41 16.47 15.55 -2.84
C PHE A 41 15.44 15.16 -3.90
N PHE A 42 15.44 13.90 -4.31
CA PHE A 42 14.47 13.42 -5.30
C PHE A 42 13.03 13.58 -4.83
N GLY A 43 12.76 13.35 -3.53
CA GLY A 43 11.44 13.61 -2.94
C GLY A 43 11.05 15.09 -2.88
N THR A 44 12.01 16.02 -3.08
CA THR A 44 11.70 17.46 -3.25
C THR A 44 11.20 17.74 -4.68
N VAL A 45 11.79 17.08 -5.67
CA VAL A 45 11.42 17.23 -7.09
C VAL A 45 10.16 16.42 -7.42
N ASN A 46 10.04 15.24 -6.85
CA ASN A 46 8.89 14.36 -7.02
C ASN A 46 8.27 14.01 -5.64
N PRO A 47 7.43 14.88 -5.08
CA PRO A 47 6.87 14.70 -3.75
C PRO A 47 5.67 13.75 -3.71
N THR A 48 5.42 12.97 -4.74
CA THR A 48 4.33 11.98 -4.76
C THR A 48 4.64 10.74 -3.93
N GLY A 49 5.93 10.48 -3.63
CA GLY A 49 6.39 9.31 -2.90
C GLY A 49 6.37 8.03 -3.74
N HIS A 50 6.22 6.90 -3.06
CA HIS A 50 6.17 5.58 -3.67
C HIS A 50 4.97 4.78 -3.15
N THR A 51 4.65 3.67 -3.82
CA THR A 51 3.66 2.71 -3.34
C THR A 51 4.02 1.29 -3.75
N ALA A 52 3.70 0.36 -2.85
CA ALA A 52 3.85 -1.07 -3.03
C ALA A 52 2.61 -1.79 -2.51
N VAL A 53 2.49 -3.08 -2.75
CA VAL A 53 1.40 -3.89 -2.18
C VAL A 53 2.00 -5.05 -1.41
N TYR A 54 1.66 -5.13 -0.15
CA TYR A 54 1.97 -6.26 0.71
C TYR A 54 0.86 -7.30 0.62
N PHE A 55 1.24 -8.58 0.60
CA PHE A 55 0.33 -9.71 0.63
C PHE A 55 0.78 -10.70 1.71
N GLU A 56 -0.10 -11.02 2.62
CA GLU A 56 0.17 -11.92 3.74
C GLU A 56 0.47 -13.35 3.27
N ARG A 57 -0.27 -13.83 2.28
CA ARG A 57 -0.23 -15.23 1.83
C ARG A 57 0.56 -15.46 0.54
N ILE A 58 1.10 -14.41 -0.03
CA ILE A 58 1.95 -14.47 -1.22
C ILE A 58 3.39 -14.24 -0.80
N CYS A 59 4.24 -15.21 -1.08
CA CYS A 59 5.66 -15.18 -0.78
C CYS A 59 6.50 -15.16 -2.05
N ALA A 60 7.71 -14.63 -1.95
CA ALA A 60 8.69 -14.68 -3.01
C ALA A 60 9.35 -16.06 -3.05
N GLU A 61 9.18 -16.82 -4.14
CA GLU A 61 10.01 -17.98 -4.43
C GLU A 61 11.41 -17.52 -4.86
N THR A 62 11.44 -16.49 -5.68
CA THR A 62 12.60 -15.66 -6.01
C THR A 62 12.14 -14.20 -6.07
N PRO A 63 13.04 -13.21 -6.13
CA PRO A 63 12.62 -11.81 -6.25
C PRO A 63 11.71 -11.50 -7.46
N VAL A 64 11.58 -12.42 -8.41
CA VAL A 64 10.79 -12.25 -9.64
C VAL A 64 9.80 -13.39 -9.90
N LYS A 65 9.60 -14.27 -8.93
CA LYS A 65 8.66 -15.40 -8.99
C LYS A 65 7.94 -15.56 -7.65
N LEU A 66 6.66 -15.81 -7.69
CA LEU A 66 5.78 -15.87 -6.53
C LEU A 66 5.35 -17.31 -6.23
N ARG A 67 5.08 -17.59 -4.98
CA ARG A 67 4.42 -18.80 -4.49
C ARG A 67 3.44 -18.47 -3.36
N ARG A 68 2.64 -19.43 -2.97
CA ARG A 68 1.91 -19.36 -1.69
C ARG A 68 2.92 -19.42 -0.54
N CYS A 69 2.67 -18.69 0.53
CA CYS A 69 3.49 -18.76 1.74
C CYS A 69 3.31 -20.10 2.45
N GLU A 70 4.38 -20.58 3.07
CA GLU A 70 4.34 -21.67 4.04
C GLU A 70 3.85 -21.16 5.40
N PRO A 71 3.33 -22.04 6.27
CA PRO A 71 2.91 -21.65 7.61
C PRO A 71 4.03 -20.94 8.39
N GLY A 72 3.74 -19.75 8.94
CA GLY A 72 4.69 -18.97 9.71
C GLY A 72 5.49 -17.92 8.91
N GLU A 73 5.38 -17.90 7.58
CA GLU A 73 5.95 -16.83 6.77
C GLU A 73 5.07 -15.57 6.82
N LEU A 74 5.71 -14.40 6.82
CA LEU A 74 5.03 -13.10 6.92
C LEU A 74 4.58 -12.52 5.57
N GLY A 75 4.70 -13.27 4.48
CA GLY A 75 4.35 -12.77 3.16
C GLY A 75 5.38 -11.84 2.54
N ALA A 76 5.03 -11.26 1.39
CA ALA A 76 5.93 -10.44 0.61
C ALA A 76 5.29 -9.12 0.16
N VAL A 77 6.15 -8.13 -0.04
CA VAL A 77 5.82 -6.86 -0.67
C VAL A 77 6.21 -6.92 -2.13
N ILE A 78 5.27 -6.61 -3.00
CA ILE A 78 5.49 -6.55 -4.45
C ILE A 78 5.42 -5.09 -4.89
N SER A 79 6.44 -4.64 -5.59
CA SER A 79 6.53 -3.26 -6.06
C SER A 79 7.23 -3.14 -7.40
N ARG A 80 6.98 -2.03 -8.07
CA ARG A 80 7.61 -1.65 -9.34
C ARG A 80 8.54 -0.46 -9.11
N TYR A 81 9.81 -0.63 -9.47
CA TYR A 81 10.81 0.44 -9.42
C TYR A 81 11.54 0.57 -10.76
N GLN A 82 12.11 1.74 -10.98
CA GLN A 82 13.00 1.93 -12.11
C GLN A 82 14.32 1.16 -11.89
N GLY A 83 14.80 0.49 -12.93
CA GLY A 83 16.15 -0.08 -12.90
C GLY A 83 16.28 -1.44 -12.21
N ILE A 84 15.20 -2.21 -12.07
CA ILE A 84 15.26 -3.61 -11.60
C ILE A 84 15.65 -4.52 -12.78
N SER A 85 16.82 -4.34 -13.35
CA SER A 85 17.37 -5.21 -14.42
C SER A 85 16.38 -5.57 -15.55
N GLY A 86 15.43 -4.67 -15.86
CA GLY A 86 14.39 -4.87 -16.88
C GLY A 86 13.18 -5.69 -16.41
N TYR A 87 13.12 -6.07 -15.16
CA TYR A 87 11.91 -6.66 -14.58
C TYR A 87 10.83 -5.60 -14.33
N ASP A 88 9.58 -6.00 -14.49
CA ASP A 88 8.41 -5.13 -14.27
C ASP A 88 8.15 -4.91 -12.79
N TRP A 89 8.31 -5.94 -11.97
CA TRP A 89 8.11 -5.92 -10.53
C TRP A 89 9.12 -6.79 -9.81
N GLY A 90 9.36 -6.48 -8.53
CA GLY A 90 10.10 -7.30 -7.60
C GLY A 90 9.26 -7.65 -6.38
N ALA A 91 9.45 -8.85 -5.86
CA ALA A 91 8.84 -9.36 -4.64
C ALA A 91 9.90 -9.59 -3.57
N ILE A 92 9.75 -8.97 -2.43
CA ILE A 92 10.68 -9.07 -1.30
C ILE A 92 9.88 -9.44 -0.03
N PRO A 93 10.34 -10.37 0.80
CA PRO A 93 9.70 -10.65 2.09
C PRO A 93 9.55 -9.38 2.93
N LEU A 94 8.50 -9.30 3.75
CA LEU A 94 8.11 -8.08 4.46
C LEU A 94 9.25 -7.46 5.28
N ILE A 95 9.94 -8.24 6.12
CA ILE A 95 10.99 -7.72 7.00
C ILE A 95 12.18 -7.20 6.20
N PRO A 96 12.77 -7.93 5.24
CA PRO A 96 13.81 -7.39 4.38
C PRO A 96 13.39 -6.16 3.56
N TYR A 97 12.16 -6.14 3.06
CA TYR A 97 11.63 -4.95 2.37
C TYR A 97 11.74 -3.72 3.26
N LEU A 98 11.28 -3.83 4.50
CA LEU A 98 11.29 -2.71 5.44
C LEU A 98 12.70 -2.40 5.97
N TYR A 99 13.51 -3.41 6.30
CA TYR A 99 14.71 -3.24 7.13
C TYR A 99 16.00 -3.90 6.61
N SER A 100 16.02 -4.52 5.44
CA SER A 100 17.19 -5.20 4.86
C SER A 100 17.84 -6.24 5.81
N VAL A 101 17.05 -6.88 6.67
CA VAL A 101 17.46 -7.94 7.58
C VAL A 101 16.49 -9.12 7.48
N GLU A 102 16.91 -10.30 7.92
CA GLU A 102 16.08 -11.50 7.83
C GLU A 102 14.97 -11.55 8.90
N ASN A 103 15.27 -11.05 10.10
CA ASN A 103 14.40 -11.17 11.26
C ASN A 103 14.19 -9.82 11.94
N ALA A 104 13.02 -9.62 12.53
CA ALA A 104 12.65 -8.41 13.26
C ALA A 104 13.62 -8.09 14.41
N THR A 105 14.15 -9.10 15.08
CA THR A 105 15.14 -8.95 16.18
C THR A 105 16.48 -8.36 15.75
N GLN A 106 16.78 -8.36 14.46
CA GLN A 106 18.00 -7.79 13.88
C GLN A 106 17.83 -6.32 13.48
N VAL A 107 16.62 -5.76 13.60
CA VAL A 107 16.34 -4.38 13.20
C VAL A 107 16.99 -3.42 14.20
N PRO A 108 17.90 -2.55 13.76
CA PRO A 108 18.53 -1.58 14.65
C PRO A 108 17.53 -0.47 15.02
N THR A 109 17.62 0.04 16.24
CA THR A 109 16.80 1.15 16.73
C THR A 109 17.21 2.49 16.14
N GLN A 110 18.46 2.60 15.67
CA GLN A 110 19.02 3.77 15.01
C GLN A 110 20.06 3.33 13.97
N VAL A 111 20.19 4.05 12.87
CA VAL A 111 21.15 3.72 11.80
C VAL A 111 21.87 4.95 11.28
N ASP A 112 23.13 4.77 10.91
CA ASP A 112 23.89 5.68 10.08
C ASP A 112 23.94 5.20 8.61
N ARG A 113 24.58 5.98 7.77
CA ARG A 113 24.70 5.69 6.33
C ARG A 113 25.46 4.38 6.06
N GLU A 114 26.52 4.13 6.79
CA GLU A 114 27.37 2.95 6.58
C GLU A 114 26.65 1.67 7.04
N THR A 115 25.90 1.74 8.12
CA THR A 115 25.07 0.63 8.59
C THR A 115 24.00 0.26 7.56
N VAL A 116 23.25 1.24 7.02
CA VAL A 116 22.23 0.98 5.98
C VAL A 116 22.87 0.36 4.75
N LYS A 117 24.01 0.91 4.29
CA LYS A 117 24.74 0.38 3.13
C LYS A 117 25.19 -1.06 3.37
N ARG A 118 25.77 -1.37 4.54
CA ARG A 118 26.21 -2.72 4.90
C ARG A 118 25.06 -3.72 4.95
N LEU A 119 23.92 -3.35 5.57
CA LEU A 119 22.74 -4.21 5.64
C LEU A 119 22.18 -4.51 4.26
N ARG A 120 22.05 -3.48 3.41
CA ARG A 120 21.58 -3.64 2.03
C ARG A 120 22.50 -4.52 1.19
N LEU A 121 23.81 -4.31 1.27
CA LEU A 121 24.79 -5.11 0.55
C LEU A 121 24.75 -6.57 0.98
N ARG A 122 24.71 -6.84 2.26
CA ARG A 122 24.61 -8.20 2.79
C ARG A 122 23.36 -8.93 2.29
N TYR A 123 22.21 -8.28 2.33
CA TYR A 123 20.98 -8.87 1.83
C TYR A 123 21.02 -9.06 0.30
N HIS A 124 21.56 -8.11 -0.43
CA HIS A 124 21.74 -8.20 -1.88
C HIS A 124 22.63 -9.38 -2.27
N GLU A 125 23.77 -9.54 -1.64
CA GLU A 125 24.70 -10.63 -1.90
C GLU A 125 24.08 -12.00 -1.60
N ALA A 126 23.24 -12.09 -0.57
CA ALA A 126 22.57 -13.34 -0.21
C ALA A 126 21.39 -13.69 -1.13
N HIS A 127 20.58 -12.70 -1.58
CA HIS A 127 19.27 -12.98 -2.15
C HIS A 127 18.97 -12.31 -3.49
N LEU A 128 19.69 -11.25 -3.88
CA LEU A 128 19.32 -10.43 -5.04
C LEU A 128 20.29 -10.52 -6.20
N LEU A 129 21.35 -11.31 -6.13
CA LEU A 129 22.32 -11.48 -7.23
C LEU A 129 21.66 -11.98 -8.52
N SER A 130 20.60 -12.79 -8.39
CA SER A 130 19.84 -13.31 -9.52
C SER A 130 19.10 -12.23 -10.32
N LEU A 131 18.95 -11.03 -9.78
CA LEU A 131 18.39 -9.88 -10.53
C LEU A 131 19.35 -9.33 -11.59
N GLY A 132 20.54 -9.94 -11.77
CA GLY A 132 21.50 -9.52 -12.78
C GLY A 132 22.15 -8.16 -12.51
N ALA A 133 22.08 -7.69 -11.28
CA ALA A 133 22.76 -6.49 -10.83
C ALA A 133 24.25 -6.82 -10.67
N ASN A 134 25.01 -6.79 -11.77
CA ASN A 134 26.46 -6.81 -11.74
C ASN A 134 26.94 -5.60 -10.94
N LEU A 135 27.34 -5.84 -9.69
CA LEU A 135 28.02 -4.84 -8.88
C LEU A 135 29.40 -4.59 -9.49
N PRO A 136 29.72 -3.35 -9.94
CA PRO A 136 31.09 -3.03 -10.25
C PRO A 136 31.92 -3.20 -8.96
N LYS A 137 32.95 -4.04 -9.02
CA LYS A 137 33.88 -4.25 -7.89
C LYS A 137 34.31 -2.89 -7.34
N GLY A 138 33.97 -2.61 -6.07
CA GLY A 138 34.45 -1.44 -5.33
C GLY A 138 33.62 -0.16 -5.41
N ASN A 139 32.55 -0.10 -6.21
CA ASN A 139 31.67 1.08 -6.25
C ASN A 139 30.40 0.90 -5.45
N ALA A 140 29.88 2.03 -4.94
CA ALA A 140 28.56 2.08 -4.33
C ALA A 140 27.53 1.46 -5.30
N VAL A 141 26.73 0.57 -4.77
CA VAL A 141 25.69 -0.12 -5.50
C VAL A 141 24.79 0.90 -6.18
N ARG A 142 24.86 0.97 -7.50
CA ARG A 142 23.96 1.78 -8.32
C ARG A 142 22.97 0.84 -8.99
N GLY A 143 21.70 0.91 -8.57
CA GLY A 143 20.65 0.11 -9.20
C GLY A 143 19.32 0.26 -8.49
N GLY A 144 18.23 0.02 -9.20
CA GLY A 144 16.87 0.12 -8.66
C GLY A 144 16.56 -0.88 -7.54
N TRP A 145 17.34 -1.93 -7.39
CA TRP A 145 17.16 -2.93 -6.36
C TRP A 145 17.43 -2.40 -4.92
N GLU A 146 18.25 -1.36 -4.74
CA GLU A 146 18.43 -0.71 -3.43
C GLU A 146 17.11 -0.16 -2.87
N GLN A 147 16.19 0.19 -3.75
CA GLN A 147 14.88 0.71 -3.39
C GLN A 147 13.91 -0.39 -2.95
N LEU A 148 14.26 -1.67 -3.22
CA LEU A 148 13.43 -2.82 -2.86
C LEU A 148 13.59 -3.25 -1.40
N ILE A 149 14.62 -2.78 -0.70
CA ILE A 149 14.98 -3.25 0.64
C ILE A 149 15.36 -2.10 1.57
N GLY A 150 15.02 -2.23 2.85
CA GLY A 150 15.38 -1.23 3.87
C GLY A 150 14.67 0.11 3.68
N VAL A 151 13.44 0.11 3.20
CA VAL A 151 12.69 1.35 2.89
C VAL A 151 12.39 2.18 4.12
N ALA A 152 12.22 1.55 5.30
CA ALA A 152 11.96 2.23 6.56
C ALA A 152 13.17 3.01 7.10
N TYR A 153 14.37 2.81 6.59
CA TYR A 153 15.51 3.66 6.91
C TYR A 153 15.44 5.04 6.27
N GLU A 154 14.64 5.19 5.24
CA GLU A 154 14.60 6.42 4.44
C GLU A 154 13.29 7.18 4.58
N ARG A 155 12.19 6.49 4.92
CA ARG A 155 10.84 7.06 4.89
C ARG A 155 9.87 6.37 5.84
N ARG A 156 8.86 7.11 6.24
CA ARG A 156 7.67 6.62 6.90
C ARG A 156 6.76 5.96 5.88
N ILE A 157 6.03 4.94 6.32
CA ILE A 157 5.14 4.14 5.47
C ILE A 157 3.78 4.05 6.16
N TYR A 158 2.71 4.23 5.41
CA TYR A 158 1.35 3.96 5.86
C TYR A 158 0.83 2.72 5.14
N ALA A 159 0.41 1.72 5.93
CA ALA A 159 -0.15 0.47 5.43
C ALA A 159 -1.67 0.50 5.54
N PHE A 160 -2.35 0.49 4.41
CA PHE A 160 -3.80 0.43 4.28
C PHE A 160 -4.20 -1.03 4.07
N ARG A 161 -4.44 -1.75 5.17
CA ARG A 161 -4.76 -3.17 5.18
C ARG A 161 -6.23 -3.39 4.82
N PHE A 162 -6.49 -4.37 3.97
CA PHE A 162 -7.81 -4.80 3.54
C PHE A 162 -7.88 -6.33 3.43
N GLU A 163 -9.10 -6.88 3.50
CA GLU A 163 -9.30 -8.32 3.37
C GLU A 163 -9.25 -8.79 1.91
N THR A 164 -8.67 -9.97 1.73
CA THR A 164 -8.64 -10.72 0.46
C THR A 164 -9.18 -12.13 0.69
N SER A 165 -9.27 -12.94 -0.37
CA SER A 165 -9.52 -14.37 -0.24
C SER A 165 -8.34 -15.19 -0.76
N GLU A 166 -8.21 -16.42 -0.28
CA GLU A 166 -7.17 -17.36 -0.73
C GLU A 166 -7.24 -17.59 -2.22
N GLU A 167 -8.45 -17.73 -2.77
CA GLU A 167 -8.66 -17.96 -4.20
C GLU A 167 -8.20 -16.76 -5.03
N GLN A 168 -8.41 -15.54 -4.52
CA GLN A 168 -7.94 -14.32 -5.17
C GLN A 168 -6.40 -14.26 -5.14
N ASP A 169 -5.79 -14.59 -4.02
CA ASP A 169 -4.33 -14.59 -3.88
C ASP A 169 -3.69 -15.62 -4.81
N ASP A 170 -4.22 -16.86 -4.86
CA ASP A 170 -3.76 -17.90 -5.78
C ASP A 170 -3.90 -17.49 -7.25
N ALA A 171 -5.03 -16.88 -7.60
CA ALA A 171 -5.25 -16.38 -8.95
C ALA A 171 -4.30 -15.23 -9.31
N LEU A 172 -3.95 -14.36 -8.35
CA LEU A 172 -2.95 -13.31 -8.56
C LEU A 172 -1.56 -13.90 -8.78
N VAL A 173 -1.14 -14.88 -7.95
CA VAL A 173 0.14 -15.59 -8.11
C VAL A 173 0.21 -16.23 -9.50
N ALA A 174 -0.81 -16.98 -9.90
CA ALA A 174 -0.87 -17.61 -11.22
C ALA A 174 -0.80 -16.56 -12.35
N ARG A 175 -1.51 -15.44 -12.22
CA ARG A 175 -1.53 -14.35 -13.20
C ARG A 175 -0.16 -13.69 -13.35
N LEU A 176 0.52 -13.38 -12.25
CA LEU A 176 1.82 -12.71 -12.28
C LEU A 176 2.92 -13.64 -12.78
N ASN A 177 2.92 -14.90 -12.36
CA ASN A 177 3.90 -15.90 -12.83
C ASN A 177 3.71 -16.32 -14.30
N LYS A 178 2.47 -16.27 -14.82
CA LYS A 178 2.19 -16.62 -16.23
C LYS A 178 2.72 -15.58 -17.22
N ARG A 179 2.79 -14.31 -16.80
CA ARG A 179 3.25 -13.21 -17.65
C ARG A 179 4.76 -13.12 -17.62
N ALA A 180 5.36 -12.77 -18.78
CA ALA A 180 6.75 -12.33 -18.75
C ALA A 180 6.86 -11.12 -17.81
N ASN A 181 7.66 -11.25 -16.74
CA ASN A 181 7.93 -10.16 -15.81
C ASN A 181 8.91 -9.18 -16.44
N ARG A 182 8.46 -8.50 -17.50
CA ARG A 182 9.25 -7.54 -18.30
C ARG A 182 8.38 -6.34 -18.61
N SER A 183 8.86 -5.16 -18.28
CA SER A 183 8.25 -3.89 -18.64
C SER A 183 9.30 -2.78 -18.61
N HIS A 184 8.98 -1.66 -19.25
CA HIS A 184 9.76 -0.45 -19.11
C HIS A 184 9.06 0.47 -18.12
N PHE A 185 9.77 0.79 -17.03
CA PHE A 185 9.29 1.81 -16.09
C PHE A 185 9.13 3.15 -16.84
N ASN A 186 7.98 3.76 -16.68
CA ASN A 186 7.67 5.07 -17.19
C ASN A 186 6.91 5.85 -16.12
N LEU A 187 7.43 7.02 -15.74
CA LEU A 187 6.86 7.84 -14.67
C LEU A 187 5.39 8.21 -14.92
N LEU A 188 4.99 8.38 -16.18
CA LEU A 188 3.66 8.85 -16.56
C LEU A 188 2.64 7.73 -16.69
N TYR A 189 3.04 6.56 -17.24
CA TYR A 189 2.09 5.54 -17.68
C TYR A 189 2.37 4.13 -17.17
N SER A 190 3.52 3.89 -16.54
CA SER A 190 3.94 2.57 -16.06
C SER A 190 4.83 2.70 -14.82
N ASN A 191 4.30 3.37 -13.78
CA ASN A 191 4.99 3.62 -12.52
C ASN A 191 4.54 2.66 -11.40
N CYS A 192 5.09 2.84 -10.19
CA CYS A 192 4.73 2.04 -9.00
C CYS A 192 3.23 2.08 -8.71
N ALA A 193 2.62 3.26 -8.84
CA ALA A 193 1.20 3.43 -8.56
C ALA A 193 0.31 2.77 -9.64
N ASP A 194 0.75 2.68 -10.88
CA ASP A 194 0.04 1.92 -11.92
C ASP A 194 0.08 0.41 -11.64
N PHE A 195 1.18 -0.11 -11.08
CA PHE A 195 1.26 -1.50 -10.65
C PHE A 195 0.32 -1.77 -9.48
N ALA A 196 0.38 -0.94 -8.43
CA ALA A 196 -0.52 -1.06 -7.28
C ALA A 196 -1.99 -0.94 -7.69
N ARG A 197 -2.31 0.02 -8.58
CA ARG A 197 -3.65 0.17 -9.17
C ARG A 197 -4.13 -1.12 -9.85
N ALA A 198 -3.28 -1.72 -10.68
CA ALA A 198 -3.64 -2.94 -11.40
C ALA A 198 -3.82 -4.14 -10.46
N SER A 199 -3.06 -4.20 -9.37
CA SER A 199 -3.20 -5.20 -8.32
C SER A 199 -4.52 -5.00 -7.56
N LEU A 200 -4.83 -3.78 -7.12
CA LEU A 200 -6.09 -3.49 -6.45
C LEU A 200 -7.31 -3.70 -7.36
N ASP A 201 -7.22 -3.35 -8.65
CA ASP A 201 -8.31 -3.58 -9.61
C ASP A 201 -8.57 -5.06 -9.87
N PHE A 202 -7.57 -5.92 -9.61
CA PHE A 202 -7.73 -7.37 -9.63
C PHE A 202 -8.60 -7.87 -8.47
N TYR A 203 -8.40 -7.35 -7.25
CA TYR A 203 -9.20 -7.69 -6.07
C TYR A 203 -10.59 -7.04 -6.08
N PHE A 204 -10.68 -5.83 -6.62
CA PHE A 204 -11.89 -5.00 -6.67
C PHE A 204 -12.19 -4.57 -8.12
N PRO A 205 -12.67 -5.48 -8.98
CA PRO A 205 -12.77 -5.26 -10.41
C PRO A 205 -13.58 -4.00 -10.78
N GLY A 206 -13.02 -3.19 -11.68
CA GLY A 206 -13.64 -1.98 -12.19
C GLY A 206 -13.58 -0.74 -11.29
N THR A 207 -13.06 -0.89 -10.06
CA THR A 207 -12.97 0.20 -9.07
C THR A 207 -11.77 1.11 -9.30
N PHE A 208 -10.61 0.52 -9.61
CA PHE A 208 -9.35 1.24 -9.72
C PHE A 208 -8.99 1.61 -11.17
N ARG A 209 -9.97 2.06 -11.94
CA ARG A 209 -9.72 2.53 -13.31
C ARG A 209 -8.80 3.74 -13.31
N ARG A 210 -7.97 3.87 -14.34
CA ARG A 210 -7.12 5.04 -14.54
C ARG A 210 -8.00 6.28 -14.69
N SER A 211 -7.64 7.35 -14.01
CA SER A 211 -8.31 8.65 -14.14
C SER A 211 -7.49 9.56 -15.05
N ILE A 212 -8.13 10.24 -16.00
CA ILE A 212 -7.45 11.08 -17.00
C ILE A 212 -7.21 12.49 -16.44
N PHE A 213 -8.15 13.01 -15.66
CA PHE A 213 -8.11 14.41 -15.21
C PHE A 213 -7.23 14.66 -13.97
N PRO A 214 -7.26 13.84 -12.90
CA PRO A 214 -6.40 14.11 -11.76
C PRO A 214 -4.94 13.84 -12.07
N ASP A 215 -4.06 14.57 -11.42
CA ASP A 215 -2.62 14.40 -11.51
C ASP A 215 -2.07 14.42 -12.96
N ALA A 216 -2.68 15.20 -13.84
CA ALA A 216 -2.33 15.29 -15.27
C ALA A 216 -2.37 13.91 -15.99
N GLY A 217 -3.29 13.02 -15.59
CA GLY A 217 -3.42 11.67 -16.13
C GLY A 217 -2.42 10.65 -15.60
N MET A 218 -1.52 11.04 -14.70
CA MET A 218 -0.62 10.12 -13.99
C MET A 218 -1.38 9.44 -12.87
N THR A 219 -0.99 8.21 -12.59
CA THR A 219 -1.44 7.52 -11.38
C THR A 219 -0.45 7.82 -10.25
N THR A 220 -0.93 8.32 -9.10
CA THR A 220 -0.09 8.64 -7.95
C THR A 220 -0.45 7.78 -6.72
N PRO A 221 0.49 7.57 -5.78
CA PRO A 221 0.21 6.86 -4.54
C PRO A 221 -0.99 7.44 -3.79
N LYS A 222 -1.05 8.76 -3.64
CA LYS A 222 -2.15 9.47 -2.96
C LYS A 222 -3.50 9.23 -3.65
N GLN A 223 -3.53 9.23 -4.99
CA GLN A 223 -4.75 8.98 -5.77
C GLN A 223 -5.30 7.58 -5.56
N ILE A 224 -4.43 6.56 -5.53
CA ILE A 224 -4.86 5.17 -5.33
C ILE A 224 -5.34 4.97 -3.91
N THR A 225 -4.63 5.52 -2.92
CA THR A 225 -5.06 5.48 -1.52
C THR A 225 -6.41 6.14 -1.33
N TYR A 226 -6.65 7.30 -1.96
CA TYR A 226 -7.97 7.94 -1.96
C TYR A 226 -9.06 7.01 -2.48
N LYS A 227 -8.81 6.33 -3.60
CA LYS A 227 -9.79 5.38 -4.17
C LYS A 227 -10.05 4.20 -3.26
N LEU A 228 -9.00 3.66 -2.61
CA LEU A 228 -9.14 2.54 -1.67
C LEU A 228 -9.97 2.94 -0.45
N VAL A 229 -9.66 4.08 0.17
CA VAL A 229 -10.41 4.61 1.31
C VAL A 229 -11.86 4.86 0.94
N ARG A 230 -12.12 5.51 -0.20
CA ARG A 230 -13.48 5.76 -0.68
C ARG A 230 -14.24 4.46 -0.95
N TYR A 231 -13.60 3.47 -1.56
CA TYR A 231 -14.21 2.16 -1.79
C TYR A 231 -14.58 1.47 -0.48
N ALA A 232 -13.68 1.46 0.49
CA ALA A 232 -13.90 0.86 1.79
C ALA A 232 -15.07 1.52 2.56
N HIS A 233 -15.22 2.85 2.49
CA HIS A 233 -16.37 3.54 3.05
C HIS A 233 -17.71 3.08 2.45
N GLN A 234 -17.72 2.74 1.17
CA GLN A 234 -18.92 2.25 0.47
C GLN A 234 -19.13 0.74 0.67
N HIS A 235 -18.09 0.01 1.09
CA HIS A 235 -18.07 -1.45 1.22
C HIS A 235 -17.44 -1.85 2.55
N PRO A 236 -18.18 -1.81 3.67
CA PRO A 236 -17.64 -2.11 5.01
C PRO A 236 -16.98 -3.48 5.13
N GLY A 237 -17.39 -4.46 4.31
CA GLY A 237 -16.76 -5.78 4.21
C GLY A 237 -15.30 -5.77 3.75
N THR A 238 -14.77 -4.63 3.30
CA THR A 238 -13.36 -4.46 3.00
C THR A 238 -12.49 -4.44 4.26
N GLN A 239 -13.07 -4.13 5.43
CA GLN A 239 -12.42 -4.04 6.75
C GLN A 239 -11.10 -3.25 6.72
N LEU A 240 -11.15 -2.07 6.11
CA LEU A 240 -9.95 -1.24 5.94
C LEU A 240 -9.41 -0.78 7.31
N THR A 241 -8.14 -1.07 7.57
CA THR A 241 -7.41 -0.61 8.76
C THR A 241 -6.12 0.08 8.32
N VAL A 242 -5.75 1.17 9.00
CA VAL A 242 -4.55 1.95 8.64
C VAL A 242 -3.52 1.88 9.76
N PHE A 243 -2.30 1.52 9.40
CA PHE A 243 -1.14 1.46 10.28
C PHE A 243 -0.05 2.43 9.83
N GLU A 244 0.76 2.89 10.76
CA GLU A 244 1.99 3.62 10.49
C GLU A 244 3.21 2.76 10.84
N ILE A 245 4.11 2.59 9.87
CA ILE A 245 5.44 2.01 10.08
C ILE A 245 6.41 3.19 10.11
N PRO A 246 6.98 3.50 11.28
CA PRO A 246 7.82 4.68 11.45
C PRO A 246 9.15 4.54 10.72
N GLN A 247 9.69 5.67 10.29
CA GLN A 247 11.05 5.72 9.80
C GLN A 247 12.04 5.44 10.95
N ILE A 248 13.00 4.54 10.71
CA ILE A 248 14.13 4.34 11.65
C ILE A 248 15.02 5.58 11.64
N PRO A 249 15.29 6.19 12.82
CA PRO A 249 16.01 7.45 12.88
C PRO A 249 17.51 7.29 12.55
N GLY A 250 18.16 8.42 12.24
CA GLY A 250 19.62 8.58 12.13
C GLY A 250 20.13 8.74 10.71
N TYR A 251 19.83 7.82 9.79
CA TYR A 251 20.39 7.86 8.43
C TYR A 251 19.91 9.05 7.61
N ARG A 252 18.65 9.41 7.71
CA ARG A 252 18.06 10.51 6.95
C ARG A 252 17.18 11.39 7.84
N ARG A 253 16.98 12.64 7.40
CA ARG A 253 15.91 13.48 7.94
C ARG A 253 14.57 12.79 7.74
N LEU A 254 13.60 13.12 8.59
CA LEU A 254 12.23 12.62 8.46
C LEU A 254 11.68 12.89 7.06
N SER A 255 11.02 11.90 6.52
CA SER A 255 10.31 11.99 5.26
C SER A 255 9.17 13.00 5.32
N ARG A 256 8.60 13.34 4.18
CA ARG A 256 7.55 14.35 4.06
C ARG A 256 6.26 13.70 3.59
N SER A 257 5.13 14.29 3.92
CA SER A 257 3.83 13.80 3.45
C SER A 257 3.75 13.72 1.93
N ASN A 258 3.10 12.68 1.43
CA ASN A 258 2.83 12.50 0.01
C ASN A 258 1.94 13.63 -0.53
N LYS A 259 2.30 14.15 -1.68
CA LYS A 259 1.52 15.15 -2.40
C LYS A 259 0.96 14.57 -3.69
N SER A 260 -0.19 15.08 -4.13
CA SER A 260 -0.64 14.91 -5.51
C SER A 260 0.18 15.77 -6.45
N VAL A 261 0.09 15.53 -7.76
CA VAL A 261 0.78 16.35 -8.74
C VAL A 261 0.27 17.81 -8.69
N ALA A 262 -1.05 17.99 -8.64
CA ALA A 262 -1.67 19.32 -8.53
C ALA A 262 -1.20 20.05 -7.26
N GLU A 263 -1.22 19.37 -6.10
CA GLU A 263 -0.70 19.92 -4.84
C GLU A 263 0.78 20.28 -4.94
N SER A 264 1.58 19.44 -5.58
CA SER A 264 3.00 19.70 -5.80
C SER A 264 3.21 20.96 -6.63
N LEU A 265 2.54 21.09 -7.78
CA LEU A 265 2.67 22.24 -8.68
C LEU A 265 2.32 23.56 -7.99
N ILE A 266 1.26 23.54 -7.16
CA ILE A 266 0.84 24.73 -6.41
C ILE A 266 1.84 25.07 -5.30
N THR A 267 2.19 24.09 -4.47
CA THR A 267 3.03 24.34 -3.28
C THR A 267 4.51 24.59 -3.60
N THR A 268 4.99 24.24 -4.78
CA THR A 268 6.35 24.54 -5.26
C THR A 268 6.43 25.80 -6.12
N GLY A 269 5.29 26.46 -6.37
CA GLY A 269 5.23 27.69 -7.17
C GLY A 269 5.22 27.45 -8.69
N TYR A 270 5.31 26.19 -9.17
CA TYR A 270 5.26 25.90 -10.61
C TYR A 270 3.90 26.22 -11.25
N ALA A 271 2.84 26.37 -10.45
CA ALA A 271 1.54 26.82 -10.96
C ALA A 271 1.60 28.25 -11.55
N VAL A 272 2.50 29.13 -11.09
CA VAL A 272 2.61 30.51 -11.59
C VAL A 272 3.03 30.56 -13.06
N PRO A 273 4.18 29.99 -13.49
CA PRO A 273 4.54 29.97 -14.91
C PRO A 273 3.52 29.24 -15.79
N ILE A 274 2.86 28.20 -15.26
CA ILE A 274 1.78 27.52 -15.98
C ILE A 274 0.59 28.48 -16.18
N ALA A 275 0.22 29.27 -15.17
CA ALA A 275 -0.88 30.24 -15.28
C ALA A 275 -0.60 31.34 -16.32
N VAL A 276 0.65 31.77 -16.42
CA VAL A 276 1.08 32.75 -17.43
C VAL A 276 1.01 32.14 -18.85
N ALA A 277 1.46 30.87 -19.00
CA ALA A 277 1.50 30.20 -20.29
C ALA A 277 0.12 29.71 -20.74
N ASN A 278 -0.69 29.20 -19.81
CA ASN A 278 -2.02 28.65 -20.09
C ASN A 278 -2.93 28.75 -18.84
N PRO A 279 -3.74 29.83 -18.73
CA PRO A 279 -4.60 30.07 -17.57
C PRO A 279 -5.70 29.00 -17.41
N TYR A 280 -6.16 28.38 -18.48
CA TYR A 280 -7.18 27.30 -18.40
C TYR A 280 -6.59 26.05 -17.77
N LEU A 281 -5.34 25.69 -18.12
CA LEU A 281 -4.64 24.57 -17.51
C LEU A 281 -4.38 24.85 -16.02
N ALA A 282 -3.95 26.04 -15.68
CA ALA A 282 -3.75 26.45 -14.28
C ALA A 282 -5.07 26.39 -13.48
N GLY A 283 -6.17 26.87 -14.07
CA GLY A 283 -7.51 26.74 -13.49
C GLY A 283 -7.91 25.28 -13.23
N GLY A 284 -7.65 24.38 -14.17
CA GLY A 284 -7.87 22.95 -14.01
C GLY A 284 -7.04 22.33 -12.88
N ILE A 285 -5.75 22.67 -12.78
CA ILE A 285 -4.85 22.24 -11.68
C ILE A 285 -5.37 22.76 -10.34
N PHE A 286 -5.81 24.01 -10.28
CA PHE A 286 -6.35 24.61 -9.07
C PHE A 286 -7.63 23.92 -8.60
N VAL A 287 -8.56 23.63 -9.52
CA VAL A 287 -9.79 22.89 -9.21
C VAL A 287 -9.46 21.48 -8.72
N ASP A 288 -8.54 20.77 -9.38
CA ASP A 288 -8.10 19.43 -8.93
C ASP A 288 -7.48 19.50 -7.53
N TYR A 289 -6.69 20.53 -7.24
CA TYR A 289 -6.14 20.79 -5.91
C TYR A 289 -7.23 21.01 -4.86
N LEU A 290 -8.23 21.83 -5.15
CA LEU A 290 -9.32 22.10 -4.20
C LEU A 290 -10.15 20.84 -3.90
N VAL A 291 -10.40 20.02 -4.92
CA VAL A 291 -11.26 18.84 -4.80
C VAL A 291 -10.51 17.66 -4.17
N ARG A 292 -9.22 17.48 -4.44
CA ARG A 292 -8.47 16.26 -4.09
C ARG A 292 -7.14 16.50 -3.40
N GLY A 293 -6.48 17.63 -3.65
CA GLY A 293 -5.17 17.95 -3.09
C GLY A 293 -5.17 18.05 -1.57
N ARG A 294 -6.29 18.44 -0.98
CA ARG A 294 -6.48 18.53 0.47
C ARG A 294 -6.79 17.21 1.16
N PHE A 295 -7.04 16.15 0.39
CA PHE A 295 -7.30 14.83 0.97
C PHE A 295 -6.07 14.29 1.69
N HIS A 296 -6.23 13.97 2.96
CA HIS A 296 -5.24 13.32 3.79
C HIS A 296 -5.77 11.94 4.19
N PRO A 297 -5.28 10.85 3.56
CA PRO A 297 -5.82 9.52 3.78
C PRO A 297 -5.42 8.91 5.13
N MET A 298 -4.53 9.56 5.87
CA MET A 298 -4.04 9.07 7.14
C MET A 298 -4.97 9.48 8.29
N PRO A 299 -5.32 8.56 9.19
CA PRO A 299 -6.01 8.90 10.43
C PRO A 299 -5.12 9.81 11.29
N LYS A 300 -5.74 10.61 12.18
CA LYS A 300 -5.01 11.50 13.11
C LYS A 300 -4.08 10.72 14.06
N HIS A 301 -4.48 9.50 14.43
CA HIS A 301 -3.77 8.63 15.37
C HIS A 301 -3.72 7.20 14.79
N PRO A 302 -2.83 6.92 13.82
CA PRO A 302 -2.69 5.58 13.28
C PRO A 302 -2.08 4.65 14.34
N GLN A 303 -2.41 3.37 14.29
CA GLN A 303 -1.71 2.37 15.08
C GLN A 303 -0.28 2.25 14.56
N ILE A 304 0.69 2.41 15.45
CA ILE A 304 2.11 2.33 15.09
C ILE A 304 2.55 0.87 15.11
N LEU A 305 3.17 0.43 14.02
CA LEU A 305 3.79 -0.90 13.90
C LEU A 305 5.31 -0.76 13.92
N GLY A 306 5.91 -1.16 15.03
CA GLY A 306 7.35 -1.39 15.12
C GLY A 306 7.74 -2.78 14.57
N PRO A 307 9.05 -3.10 14.48
CA PRO A 307 9.51 -4.39 14.00
C PRO A 307 8.87 -5.58 14.72
N ASP A 308 8.69 -5.49 16.04
CA ASP A 308 8.15 -6.55 16.88
C ASP A 308 6.62 -6.74 16.73
N THR A 309 5.93 -5.76 16.16
CA THR A 309 4.47 -5.76 16.00
C THR A 309 4.00 -5.90 14.56
N LEU A 310 4.92 -6.15 13.62
CA LEU A 310 4.58 -6.33 12.19
C LEU A 310 3.60 -7.47 11.93
N THR A 311 3.53 -8.45 12.83
CA THR A 311 2.53 -9.52 12.79
C THR A 311 1.10 -9.02 12.86
N ALA A 312 0.86 -7.78 13.30
CA ALA A 312 -0.47 -7.15 13.24
C ALA A 312 -0.92 -6.83 11.80
N LEU A 313 -0.02 -6.88 10.81
CA LEU A 313 -0.38 -6.86 9.39
C LEU A 313 -0.89 -8.22 8.90
N THR A 314 -0.61 -9.29 9.64
CA THR A 314 -1.07 -10.64 9.34
C THR A 314 -2.35 -10.95 10.12
N TYR A 315 -3.13 -11.90 9.62
CA TYR A 315 -4.27 -12.41 10.37
C TYR A 315 -3.74 -13.28 11.52
N PRO A 316 -4.25 -13.14 12.75
CA PRO A 316 -3.91 -14.11 13.78
C PRO A 316 -4.32 -15.49 13.26
N ALA A 317 -3.34 -16.39 13.11
CA ALA A 317 -3.60 -17.76 12.74
C ALA A 317 -4.71 -18.26 13.65
N ALA A 318 -5.77 -18.84 13.07
CA ALA A 318 -6.87 -19.47 13.80
C ALA A 318 -6.33 -20.74 14.49
N HIS A 319 -5.50 -20.55 15.49
CA HIS A 319 -5.05 -21.56 16.41
C HIS A 319 -5.85 -21.36 17.70
N GLY A 320 -6.75 -22.31 17.95
CA GLY A 320 -7.46 -22.58 19.17
C GLY A 320 -6.97 -21.88 20.44
N GLN A 321 -7.17 -20.57 20.53
CA GLN A 321 -7.06 -19.84 21.76
C GLN A 321 -8.45 -19.30 22.11
N ASN A 322 -8.87 -19.71 23.27
CA ASN A 322 -10.08 -19.38 23.99
C ASN A 322 -10.40 -17.87 23.85
N PRO A 323 -11.64 -17.46 23.47
CA PRO A 323 -12.01 -16.06 23.27
C PRO A 323 -11.98 -15.19 24.53
N ASP A 324 -11.61 -15.75 25.70
CA ASP A 324 -11.69 -15.05 26.98
C ASP A 324 -10.44 -14.25 27.42
N SER A 325 -9.40 -14.13 26.57
CA SER A 325 -8.18 -13.41 26.96
C SER A 325 -7.74 -12.26 26.03
N ALA A 326 -8.54 -11.86 25.06
CA ALA A 326 -8.24 -10.72 24.19
C ALA A 326 -9.34 -9.66 24.26
N SER A 327 -9.47 -9.00 25.41
CA SER A 327 -10.17 -7.71 25.50
C SER A 327 -9.24 -6.57 25.02
N ALA A 328 -8.75 -6.66 23.79
CA ALA A 328 -8.27 -5.50 23.06
C ALA A 328 -9.42 -5.03 22.18
N GLN A 329 -10.12 -4.00 22.66
CA GLN A 329 -11.21 -3.34 21.98
C GLN A 329 -10.86 -3.03 20.53
N ALA A 330 -11.60 -3.63 19.60
CA ALA A 330 -11.70 -3.08 18.26
C ALA A 330 -12.18 -1.62 18.40
N PRO A 331 -11.59 -0.66 17.67
CA PRO A 331 -12.06 0.71 17.69
C PRO A 331 -13.54 0.71 17.29
N SER A 332 -14.36 1.30 18.14
CA SER A 332 -15.79 1.46 17.95
C SER A 332 -16.06 2.19 16.63
N ALA A 333 -17.18 1.88 15.99
CA ALA A 333 -17.66 2.57 14.79
C ALA A 333 -17.77 4.11 14.94
N ALA A 334 -17.63 4.63 16.16
CA ALA A 334 -17.56 6.07 16.45
C ALA A 334 -16.26 6.74 15.96
N ASP A 335 -15.16 5.99 15.76
CA ASP A 335 -13.92 6.54 15.23
C ASP A 335 -13.90 6.66 13.69
N ALA A 336 -14.88 6.10 12.99
CA ALA A 336 -15.03 6.21 11.54
C ALA A 336 -15.48 7.62 11.08
N ASP A 337 -16.01 8.43 12.00
CA ASP A 337 -16.54 9.78 11.71
C ASP A 337 -15.44 10.85 11.55
N LEU A 338 -14.16 10.48 11.71
CA LEU A 338 -13.03 11.42 11.66
C LEU A 338 -12.35 11.50 10.29
N LEU A 339 -12.85 10.78 9.29
CA LEU A 339 -12.44 10.98 7.91
C LEU A 339 -13.43 11.92 7.19
N GLU A 340 -13.58 13.14 7.70
CA GLU A 340 -14.39 14.16 7.04
C GLU A 340 -13.86 14.42 5.63
N ILE A 341 -14.66 14.05 4.65
CA ILE A 341 -14.54 14.56 3.28
C ILE A 341 -15.10 15.98 3.36
N PRO A 342 -14.30 17.04 3.14
CA PRO A 342 -14.85 18.40 3.18
C PRO A 342 -15.95 18.52 2.13
N SER A 343 -17.17 18.79 2.61
CA SER A 343 -18.30 19.16 1.76
C SER A 343 -17.94 20.46 1.01
N ALA A 344 -18.28 20.54 -0.24
CA ALA A 344 -18.02 21.70 -1.11
C ALA A 344 -18.61 23.04 -0.60
N ALA A 345 -19.33 23.03 0.51
CA ALA A 345 -20.05 24.19 1.05
C ALA A 345 -19.20 25.14 1.91
N THR A 346 -17.96 24.75 2.30
CA THR A 346 -17.12 25.59 3.18
C THR A 346 -16.02 26.40 2.45
N ALA A 347 -16.09 26.51 1.11
CA ALA A 347 -15.10 27.24 0.32
C ALA A 347 -15.19 28.77 0.43
N ASP A 348 -16.26 29.31 1.07
CA ASP A 348 -16.54 30.76 1.04
C ASP A 348 -15.86 31.57 2.18
N SER A 349 -15.38 30.95 3.23
CA SER A 349 -14.75 31.69 4.35
C SER A 349 -13.24 31.90 4.24
N GLY A 350 -12.54 31.06 3.43
CA GLY A 350 -11.07 31.16 3.27
C GLY A 350 -10.61 32.24 2.29
N LEU A 351 -11.50 32.71 1.41
CA LEU A 351 -11.15 33.71 0.39
C LEU A 351 -11.12 35.14 0.94
N LYS A 352 -11.84 35.41 2.01
CA LYS A 352 -11.88 36.75 2.64
C LYS A 352 -10.65 37.04 3.50
N GLU A 353 -10.01 36.03 4.07
CA GLU A 353 -8.84 36.23 4.94
C GLU A 353 -7.53 36.46 4.16
N LEU A 354 -7.45 35.97 2.90
CA LEU A 354 -6.26 36.15 2.07
C LEU A 354 -6.17 37.53 1.40
N MET A 355 -7.27 38.28 1.33
CA MET A 355 -7.28 39.62 0.71
C MET A 355 -6.98 40.76 1.68
N THR A 356 -6.92 40.53 3.00
CA THR A 356 -6.69 41.55 4.01
C THR A 356 -5.26 41.66 4.53
N THR A 357 -4.33 40.79 4.11
CA THR A 357 -2.94 40.79 4.60
C THR A 357 -1.92 41.42 3.65
N HIS A 358 -2.34 42.13 2.59
CA HIS A 358 -1.41 42.79 1.67
C HIS A 358 -1.50 44.35 1.65
N GLU A 359 -2.10 44.96 2.68
CA GLU A 359 -2.01 46.42 2.89
C GLU A 359 -1.53 46.71 4.33
N GLN A 360 -0.24 46.46 4.57
CA GLN A 360 0.59 47.21 5.54
C GLN A 360 2.06 46.97 5.24
#